data_83e9fdaefb0f675d94f8c49a92576ab4
#
_entry.id   83e9fdaefb0f675d94f8c49a92576ab4
#
_cell.length_a   1.000
_cell.length_b   1.000
_cell.length_c   1.000
_cell.angle_alpha   90.00
_cell.angle_beta   90.00
_cell.angle_gamma   90.00
#
_symmetry.space_group_name_H-M   'P 1'
#
loop_
_entity.id
_entity.type
_entity.pdbx_description
1 polymer ?
#
loop_
_entity_poly.entity_id
_entity_poly.type
_entity_poly.pdbx_seq_one_letter_code
_entity_poly.pdbx_strand_id
1 'polypeptide(L)'
;MILSTMTPEEKVKQMEKMKPLLTEAVMGWMNRNHKMVFKTKVFPTFYTFEREFEGMGKWTVVAMAESKAVLKKGIVTVRGYQTYTVAHAKTESNNGMGIYLLNARNEDDITCNEFPPHYFNQFRKRFVEARGLVQPDFPNLVKMVLREHHDAMDETVTDLKIKLDDDDRMYFEENEEYNRQAGFKNLITYSRNGISLGLSGANRRYFNFTTFVSNEMLKDNQVDAQKECLKHQLSYRHKADLAPFAPQESFFKFVDPSTRGYGLNKKSK
;
A
#
# COMPACT_ATOMS: atom_id res chain seq x y z
N MET A 1 15.24 14.18 2.65
CA MET A 1 15.39 12.73 2.95
C MET A 1 14.66 12.43 4.25
N ILE A 2 13.92 11.35 4.31
CA ILE A 2 13.23 10.91 5.54
C ILE A 2 14.20 10.08 6.37
N LEU A 3 14.29 10.38 7.65
CA LEU A 3 15.14 9.66 8.60
C LEU A 3 14.27 8.83 9.55
N SER A 4 14.78 7.71 10.01
CA SER A 4 14.09 6.84 10.99
C SER A 4 13.85 7.54 12.33
N THR A 5 14.69 8.55 12.66
CA THR A 5 14.60 9.35 13.90
C THR A 5 13.52 10.44 13.85
N MET A 6 12.94 10.72 12.68
CA MET A 6 11.87 11.72 12.54
C MET A 6 10.58 11.24 13.18
N THR A 7 9.87 12.17 13.81
CA THR A 7 8.52 11.93 14.33
C THR A 7 7.52 11.70 13.18
N PRO A 8 6.35 11.10 13.45
CA PRO A 8 5.29 10.99 12.47
C PRO A 8 4.93 12.29 11.75
N GLU A 9 4.84 13.38 12.50
CA GLU A 9 4.50 14.73 12.00
C GLU A 9 5.60 15.27 11.08
N GLU A 10 6.85 15.05 11.43
CA GLU A 10 8.00 15.46 10.60
C GLU A 10 8.05 14.66 9.30
N LYS A 11 7.78 13.35 9.35
CA LYS A 11 7.67 12.51 8.16
C LYS A 11 6.55 12.99 7.22
N VAL A 12 5.37 13.30 7.77
CA VAL A 12 4.24 13.86 6.99
C VAL A 12 4.61 15.19 6.35
N LYS A 13 5.26 16.12 7.09
CA LYS A 13 5.74 17.39 6.52
C LYS A 13 6.75 17.19 5.39
N GLN A 14 7.59 16.16 5.45
CA GLN A 14 8.47 15.83 4.33
C GLN A 14 7.69 15.33 3.11
N MET A 15 6.62 14.54 3.32
CA MET A 15 5.74 14.11 2.22
C MET A 15 5.04 15.30 1.55
N GLU A 16 4.56 16.28 2.33
CA GLU A 16 3.96 17.50 1.80
C GLU A 16 4.92 18.26 0.87
N LYS A 17 6.19 18.41 1.28
CA LYS A 17 7.22 19.03 0.44
C LYS A 17 7.54 18.23 -0.82
N MET A 18 7.46 16.90 -0.74
CA MET A 18 7.77 16.03 -1.88
C MET A 18 6.67 15.98 -2.92
N LYS A 19 5.39 16.12 -2.55
CA LYS A 19 4.26 15.98 -3.47
C LYS A 19 4.39 16.79 -4.75
N PRO A 20 4.64 18.13 -4.72
CA PRO A 20 4.78 18.92 -5.93
C PRO A 20 5.94 18.45 -6.81
N LEU A 21 7.07 18.09 -6.21
CA LEU A 21 8.26 17.60 -6.92
C LEU A 21 7.99 16.27 -7.63
N LEU A 22 7.27 15.35 -6.98
CA LEU A 22 6.85 14.09 -7.58
C LEU A 22 5.85 14.32 -8.71
N THR A 23 4.91 15.25 -8.54
CA THR A 23 3.93 15.60 -9.57
C THR A 23 4.62 16.13 -10.83
N GLU A 24 5.54 17.06 -10.68
CA GLU A 24 6.34 17.59 -11.80
C GLU A 24 7.15 16.46 -12.48
N ALA A 25 7.79 15.61 -11.69
CA ALA A 25 8.57 14.49 -12.20
C ALA A 25 7.70 13.51 -13.02
N VAL A 26 6.49 13.19 -12.54
CA VAL A 26 5.53 12.34 -13.26
C VAL A 26 5.09 12.98 -14.55
N MET A 27 4.69 14.25 -14.53
CA MET A 27 4.25 14.97 -15.73
C MET A 27 5.34 14.99 -16.80
N GLY A 28 6.57 15.33 -16.42
CA GLY A 28 7.70 15.31 -17.33
C GLY A 28 8.00 13.92 -17.89
N TRP A 29 7.91 12.87 -17.08
CA TRP A 29 8.14 11.49 -17.50
C TRP A 29 7.01 11.01 -18.44
N MET A 30 5.75 11.27 -18.11
CA MET A 30 4.57 10.90 -18.91
C MET A 30 4.63 11.53 -20.30
N ASN A 31 4.99 12.80 -20.39
CA ASN A 31 5.12 13.50 -21.67
C ASN A 31 6.20 12.86 -22.56
N ARG A 32 7.35 12.50 -22.01
CA ARG A 32 8.42 11.84 -22.78
C ARG A 32 8.06 10.40 -23.19
N ASN A 33 7.23 9.71 -22.41
CA ASN A 33 6.91 8.30 -22.59
C ASN A 33 5.47 8.06 -23.09
N HIS A 34 4.76 9.09 -23.56
CA HIS A 34 3.34 9.01 -23.90
C HIS A 34 2.99 7.85 -24.85
N LYS A 35 3.82 7.56 -25.86
CA LYS A 35 3.58 6.46 -26.81
C LYS A 35 3.56 5.09 -26.14
N MET A 36 4.45 4.86 -25.16
CA MET A 36 4.50 3.64 -24.37
C MET A 36 3.31 3.54 -23.43
N VAL A 37 3.01 4.63 -22.73
CA VAL A 37 1.94 4.73 -21.75
C VAL A 37 0.58 4.40 -22.39
N PHE A 38 0.26 4.99 -23.54
CA PHE A 38 -1.01 4.74 -24.23
C PHE A 38 -1.14 3.35 -24.87
N LYS A 39 -0.04 2.60 -25.00
CA LYS A 39 -0.07 1.19 -25.42
C LYS A 39 -0.42 0.22 -24.30
N THR A 40 -0.46 0.66 -23.05
CA THR A 40 -0.78 -0.18 -21.88
C THR A 40 -2.19 -0.77 -22.01
N LYS A 41 -2.31 -2.08 -21.74
CA LYS A 41 -3.55 -2.86 -21.85
C LYS A 41 -4.03 -3.40 -20.50
N VAL A 42 -3.17 -3.44 -19.48
CA VAL A 42 -3.46 -4.03 -18.17
C VAL A 42 -3.56 -2.93 -17.13
N PHE A 43 -4.63 -2.93 -16.36
CA PHE A 43 -4.93 -1.92 -15.34
C PHE A 43 -5.41 -2.58 -14.04
N PRO A 44 -5.21 -1.89 -12.89
CA PRO A 44 -4.39 -0.70 -12.70
C PRO A 44 -2.93 -0.98 -13.05
N THR A 45 -2.24 0.01 -13.57
CA THR A 45 -0.83 -0.11 -13.93
C THR A 45 0.00 0.90 -13.17
N PHE A 46 1.26 0.50 -12.86
CA PHE A 46 2.21 1.32 -12.12
C PHE A 46 3.45 1.54 -12.98
N TYR A 47 3.68 2.79 -13.34
CA TYR A 47 4.91 3.22 -13.98
C TYR A 47 5.86 3.72 -12.92
N THR A 48 7.05 3.17 -12.85
CA THR A 48 8.04 3.51 -11.81
C THR A 48 9.36 3.93 -12.45
N PHE A 49 9.98 4.95 -11.87
CA PHE A 49 11.31 5.40 -12.22
C PHE A 49 11.99 6.05 -11.01
N GLU A 50 13.31 6.01 -10.98
CA GLU A 50 14.08 6.63 -9.91
C GLU A 50 14.46 8.06 -10.27
N ARG A 51 14.48 8.93 -9.25
CA ARG A 51 14.94 10.30 -9.37
C ARG A 51 15.59 10.78 -8.08
N GLU A 52 16.69 11.48 -8.22
CA GLU A 52 17.34 12.24 -7.14
C GLU A 52 16.71 13.62 -7.07
N PHE A 53 16.36 14.06 -5.86
CA PHE A 53 15.85 15.40 -5.59
C PHE A 53 16.79 16.10 -4.62
N GLU A 54 17.20 17.31 -4.95
CA GLU A 54 18.11 18.12 -4.12
C GLU A 54 17.55 18.29 -2.71
N GLY A 55 18.38 17.99 -1.72
CA GLY A 55 18.01 18.03 -0.30
C GLY A 55 17.02 16.97 0.17
N MET A 56 16.42 16.19 -0.75
CA MET A 56 15.39 15.19 -0.44
C MET A 56 15.85 13.75 -0.71
N GLY A 57 17.01 13.58 -1.37
CA GLY A 57 17.60 12.29 -1.67
C GLY A 57 16.90 11.54 -2.82
N LYS A 58 17.23 10.26 -2.94
CA LYS A 58 16.74 9.38 -4.00
C LYS A 58 15.35 8.85 -3.69
N TRP A 59 14.46 8.96 -4.67
CA TRP A 59 13.06 8.48 -4.60
C TRP A 59 12.74 7.60 -5.79
N THR A 60 11.90 6.59 -5.55
CA THR A 60 11.19 5.90 -6.62
C THR A 60 9.85 6.60 -6.82
N VAL A 61 9.71 7.23 -7.98
CA VAL A 61 8.48 7.92 -8.40
C VAL A 61 7.52 6.91 -9.00
N VAL A 62 6.24 7.01 -8.65
CA VAL A 62 5.20 6.07 -9.09
C VAL A 62 4.06 6.87 -9.71
N ALA A 63 3.77 6.61 -10.97
CA ALA A 63 2.54 7.06 -11.64
C ALA A 63 1.62 5.87 -11.81
N MET A 64 0.44 5.92 -11.20
CA MET A 64 -0.55 4.86 -11.29
C MET A 64 -1.71 5.30 -12.19
N ALA A 65 -2.07 4.46 -13.14
CA ALA A 65 -3.26 4.61 -13.96
C ALA A 65 -4.28 3.51 -13.61
N GLU A 66 -5.46 3.89 -13.17
CA GLU A 66 -6.50 2.96 -12.74
C GLU A 66 -7.16 2.21 -13.90
N SER A 67 -7.42 2.92 -14.98
CA SER A 67 -8.06 2.38 -16.18
C SER A 67 -7.59 3.07 -17.45
N LYS A 68 -7.87 2.45 -18.59
CA LYS A 68 -7.57 3.04 -19.90
C LYS A 68 -8.36 4.32 -20.16
N ALA A 69 -9.59 4.41 -19.65
CA ALA A 69 -10.44 5.59 -19.81
C ALA A 69 -9.87 6.79 -19.05
N VAL A 70 -9.43 6.56 -17.80
CA VAL A 70 -8.79 7.59 -16.95
C VAL A 70 -7.45 8.02 -17.54
N LEU A 71 -6.65 7.06 -18.00
CA LEU A 71 -5.37 7.34 -18.64
C LEU A 71 -5.51 8.16 -19.93
N LYS A 72 -6.53 7.89 -20.76
CA LYS A 72 -6.81 8.67 -21.97
C LYS A 72 -7.16 10.14 -21.67
N LYS A 73 -7.68 10.42 -20.48
CA LYS A 73 -7.92 11.79 -20.00
C LYS A 73 -6.66 12.45 -19.43
N GLY A 74 -5.51 11.75 -19.45
CA GLY A 74 -4.26 12.24 -18.88
C GLY A 74 -4.20 12.20 -17.35
N ILE A 75 -5.13 11.47 -16.70
CA ILE A 75 -5.24 11.39 -15.25
C ILE A 75 -4.42 10.21 -14.75
N VAL A 76 -3.53 10.46 -13.80
CA VAL A 76 -2.76 9.46 -13.07
C VAL A 76 -2.66 9.86 -11.60
N THR A 77 -2.64 8.87 -10.73
CA THR A 77 -2.34 9.08 -9.31
C THR A 77 -0.83 9.12 -9.14
N VAL A 78 -0.34 10.18 -8.50
CA VAL A 78 1.09 10.35 -8.21
C VAL A 78 1.39 9.85 -6.82
N ARG A 79 2.37 8.96 -6.73
CA ARG A 79 2.95 8.46 -5.49
C ARG A 79 4.46 8.49 -5.61
N GLY A 80 5.13 8.27 -4.50
CA GLY A 80 6.57 8.07 -4.50
C GLY A 80 6.98 7.45 -3.18
N TYR A 81 8.08 6.73 -3.20
CA TYR A 81 8.61 6.16 -1.98
C TYR A 81 10.13 6.32 -1.88
N GLN A 82 10.59 6.41 -0.65
CA GLN A 82 11.99 6.33 -0.30
C GLN A 82 12.25 5.00 0.41
N THR A 83 13.27 4.27 -0.02
CA THR A 83 13.69 3.03 0.63
C THR A 83 14.64 3.31 1.79
N TYR A 84 14.55 2.48 2.82
CA TYR A 84 15.53 2.43 3.89
C TYR A 84 15.87 0.96 4.22
N THR A 85 17.01 0.75 4.84
CA THR A 85 17.47 -0.59 5.20
C THR A 85 17.63 -0.67 6.72
N VAL A 86 17.14 -1.76 7.29
CA VAL A 86 17.40 -2.14 8.67
C VAL A 86 18.34 -3.34 8.66
N ALA A 87 19.47 -3.19 9.32
CA ALA A 87 20.44 -4.25 9.56
C ALA A 87 20.59 -4.45 11.07
N HIS A 88 20.93 -5.68 11.49
CA HIS A 88 21.19 -6.02 12.89
C HIS A 88 19.99 -5.79 13.83
N ALA A 89 18.76 -5.96 13.35
CA ALA A 89 17.60 -5.98 14.23
C ALA A 89 17.64 -7.21 15.15
N LYS A 90 17.04 -7.08 16.33
CA LYS A 90 16.97 -8.18 17.33
C LYS A 90 16.32 -9.45 16.78
N THR A 91 15.39 -9.28 15.85
CA THR A 91 14.68 -10.38 15.19
C THR A 91 15.02 -10.35 13.70
N GLU A 92 15.43 -11.49 13.13
CA GLU A 92 15.84 -11.61 11.73
C GLU A 92 14.74 -11.13 10.77
N SER A 93 13.48 -11.40 11.06
CA SER A 93 12.34 -10.93 10.26
C SER A 93 12.20 -9.40 10.17
N ASN A 94 12.91 -8.65 11.02
CA ASN A 94 12.92 -7.20 11.01
C ASN A 94 14.10 -6.62 10.19
N ASN A 95 15.00 -7.48 9.70
CA ASN A 95 16.08 -7.07 8.81
C ASN A 95 15.59 -6.97 7.37
N GLY A 96 16.21 -6.08 6.60
CA GLY A 96 15.91 -5.93 5.17
C GLY A 96 15.50 -4.51 4.80
N MET A 97 14.77 -4.41 3.70
CA MET A 97 14.36 -3.13 3.13
C MET A 97 12.92 -2.79 3.52
N GLY A 98 12.72 -1.55 3.94
CA GLY A 98 11.41 -0.93 4.15
C GLY A 98 11.25 0.29 3.26
N ILE A 99 10.06 0.88 3.26
CA ILE A 99 9.76 2.10 2.51
C ILE A 99 8.96 3.11 3.34
N TYR A 100 9.17 4.37 3.03
CA TYR A 100 8.27 5.47 3.34
C TYR A 100 7.56 5.87 2.06
N LEU A 101 6.27 5.60 1.98
CA LEU A 101 5.42 5.86 0.81
C LEU A 101 4.62 7.14 1.01
N LEU A 102 4.76 8.07 0.06
CA LEU A 102 3.83 9.17 -0.10
C LEU A 102 2.56 8.65 -0.79
N ASN A 103 1.44 8.78 -0.10
CA ASN A 103 0.12 8.56 -0.66
C ASN A 103 -0.70 9.85 -0.53
N ALA A 104 -1.39 10.25 -1.60
CA ALA A 104 -2.27 11.41 -1.61
C ALA A 104 -3.63 10.97 -2.13
N ARG A 105 -4.68 11.15 -1.32
CA ARG A 105 -6.06 10.90 -1.72
C ARG A 105 -6.63 12.06 -2.52
N ASN A 106 -6.24 13.27 -2.14
CA ASN A 106 -6.54 14.53 -2.84
C ASN A 106 -5.38 15.52 -2.63
N GLU A 107 -5.56 16.79 -3.01
CA GLU A 107 -4.51 17.80 -2.91
C GLU A 107 -4.06 18.07 -1.47
N ASP A 108 -4.98 17.99 -0.52
CA ASP A 108 -4.74 18.34 0.89
C ASP A 108 -4.55 17.14 1.81
N ASP A 109 -4.94 15.93 1.34
CA ASP A 109 -4.90 14.71 2.13
C ASP A 109 -3.65 13.87 1.76
N ILE A 110 -2.50 14.37 2.22
CA ILE A 110 -1.22 13.71 2.02
C ILE A 110 -0.90 12.88 3.25
N THR A 111 -0.56 11.61 3.04
CA THR A 111 -0.19 10.69 4.09
C THR A 111 1.21 10.11 3.87
N CYS A 112 1.85 9.76 4.98
CA CYS A 112 3.08 8.98 5.01
C CYS A 112 2.72 7.55 5.44
N ASN A 113 2.87 6.59 4.54
CA ASN A 113 2.67 5.18 4.83
C ASN A 113 4.03 4.50 4.97
N GLU A 114 4.35 4.02 6.15
CA GLU A 114 5.57 3.27 6.42
C GLU A 114 5.29 1.78 6.33
N PHE A 115 6.09 1.07 5.52
CA PHE A 115 6.10 -0.38 5.43
C PHE A 115 7.49 -0.87 5.84
N PRO A 116 7.66 -1.35 7.08
CA PRO A 116 8.95 -1.82 7.57
C PRO A 116 9.36 -3.15 6.92
N PRO A 117 10.64 -3.56 7.05
CA PRO A 117 11.12 -4.84 6.51
C PRO A 117 10.29 -6.04 6.95
N HIS A 118 9.83 -6.06 8.20
CA HIS A 118 8.96 -7.11 8.71
C HIS A 118 7.68 -7.27 7.87
N TYR A 119 7.03 -6.16 7.49
CA TYR A 119 5.85 -6.20 6.64
C TYR A 119 6.12 -6.91 5.31
N PHE A 120 7.21 -6.53 4.62
CA PHE A 120 7.59 -7.14 3.35
C PHE A 120 7.96 -8.62 3.47
N ASN A 121 8.64 -8.99 4.56
CA ASN A 121 8.99 -10.38 4.85
C ASN A 121 7.73 -11.23 5.10
N GLN A 122 6.75 -10.71 5.85
CA GLN A 122 5.48 -11.40 6.07
C GLN A 122 4.62 -11.45 4.80
N PHE A 123 4.56 -10.37 4.03
CA PHE A 123 3.84 -10.33 2.75
C PHE A 123 4.44 -11.35 1.76
N ARG A 124 5.77 -11.41 1.66
CA ARG A 124 6.46 -12.41 0.82
C ARG A 124 6.09 -13.83 1.25
N LYS A 125 6.23 -14.14 2.53
CA LYS A 125 5.96 -15.48 3.07
C LYS A 125 4.50 -15.89 2.90
N ARG A 126 3.56 -15.00 3.28
CA ARG A 126 2.14 -15.31 3.40
C ARG A 126 1.35 -15.11 2.09
N PHE A 127 1.86 -14.31 1.17
CA PHE A 127 1.20 -14.04 -0.11
C PHE A 127 1.95 -14.66 -1.29
N VAL A 128 3.26 -14.44 -1.40
CA VAL A 128 4.03 -14.89 -2.57
C VAL A 128 4.37 -16.38 -2.48
N GLU A 129 5.01 -16.79 -1.38
CA GLU A 129 5.45 -18.18 -1.19
C GLU A 129 4.29 -19.15 -1.00
N ALA A 130 3.32 -18.78 -0.17
CA ALA A 130 2.14 -19.61 0.09
C ALA A 130 1.35 -19.94 -1.19
N ARG A 131 1.44 -19.11 -2.23
CA ARG A 131 0.80 -19.32 -3.53
C ARG A 131 1.73 -19.90 -4.60
N GLY A 132 2.94 -20.28 -4.22
CA GLY A 132 3.93 -20.84 -5.15
C GLY A 132 4.35 -19.89 -6.25
N LEU A 133 4.30 -18.57 -6.00
CA LEU A 133 4.61 -17.56 -7.00
C LEU A 133 6.12 -17.38 -7.12
N VAL A 134 6.56 -16.91 -8.30
CA VAL A 134 7.98 -16.57 -8.52
C VAL A 134 8.35 -15.42 -7.56
N GLN A 135 9.47 -15.59 -6.86
CA GLN A 135 9.97 -14.57 -5.93
C GLN A 135 10.30 -13.28 -6.68
N PRO A 136 9.60 -12.17 -6.36
CA PRO A 136 9.89 -10.88 -6.96
C PRO A 136 11.14 -10.24 -6.37
N ASP A 137 11.84 -9.43 -7.16
CA ASP A 137 12.76 -8.45 -6.61
C ASP A 137 12.00 -7.41 -5.76
N PHE A 138 12.74 -6.60 -5.00
CA PHE A 138 12.11 -5.66 -4.07
C PHE A 138 11.22 -4.61 -4.76
N PRO A 139 11.59 -3.98 -5.89
CA PRO A 139 10.71 -3.07 -6.61
C PRO A 139 9.39 -3.71 -7.08
N ASN A 140 9.42 -4.95 -7.52
CA ASN A 140 8.21 -5.68 -7.90
C ASN A 140 7.38 -6.07 -6.68
N LEU A 141 8.02 -6.45 -5.58
CA LEU A 141 7.32 -6.70 -4.31
C LEU A 141 6.59 -5.44 -3.81
N VAL A 142 7.24 -4.27 -3.90
CA VAL A 142 6.59 -2.98 -3.59
C VAL A 142 5.37 -2.75 -4.49
N LYS A 143 5.46 -3.01 -5.80
CA LYS A 143 4.30 -2.88 -6.71
C LYS A 143 3.15 -3.80 -6.32
N MET A 144 3.44 -5.02 -5.85
CA MET A 144 2.42 -5.94 -5.37
C MET A 144 1.71 -5.37 -4.13
N VAL A 145 2.47 -4.84 -3.16
CA VAL A 145 1.93 -4.19 -1.97
C VAL A 145 1.11 -2.94 -2.35
N LEU A 146 1.61 -2.09 -3.25
CA LEU A 146 0.89 -0.92 -3.73
C LEU A 146 -0.45 -1.29 -4.38
N ARG A 147 -0.50 -2.39 -5.11
CA ARG A 147 -1.74 -2.88 -5.72
C ARG A 147 -2.70 -3.39 -4.66
N GLU A 148 -2.22 -4.14 -3.68
CA GLU A 148 -3.02 -4.65 -2.59
C GLU A 148 -3.67 -3.50 -1.81
N HIS A 149 -2.87 -2.47 -1.49
CA HIS A 149 -3.35 -1.29 -0.79
C HIS A 149 -4.12 -0.28 -1.65
N HIS A 150 -4.07 -0.38 -2.97
CA HIS A 150 -4.86 0.51 -3.85
C HIS A 150 -6.36 0.31 -3.67
N ASP A 151 -6.77 -0.93 -3.52
CA ASP A 151 -8.17 -1.33 -3.39
C ASP A 151 -8.56 -1.63 -1.93
N ALA A 152 -7.69 -1.28 -0.99
CA ALA A 152 -7.91 -1.54 0.42
C ALA A 152 -8.78 -0.47 1.09
N MET A 153 -9.45 -0.85 2.16
CA MET A 153 -10.20 0.04 3.04
C MET A 153 -9.53 0.08 4.41
N ASP A 154 -9.19 1.28 4.85
CA ASP A 154 -8.55 1.51 6.14
C ASP A 154 -9.61 1.77 7.21
N GLU A 155 -9.53 1.03 8.31
CA GLU A 155 -10.34 1.25 9.51
C GLU A 155 -9.48 1.26 10.76
N THR A 156 -9.86 2.07 11.73
CA THR A 156 -9.29 1.99 13.07
C THR A 156 -10.04 0.94 13.87
N VAL A 157 -9.37 0.28 14.82
CA VAL A 157 -9.98 -0.78 15.65
C VAL A 157 -11.22 -0.28 16.42
N THR A 158 -11.24 1.00 16.82
CA THR A 158 -12.39 1.64 17.46
C THR A 158 -13.62 1.72 16.57
N ASP A 159 -13.44 1.72 15.25
CA ASP A 159 -14.51 1.78 14.27
C ASP A 159 -14.94 0.37 13.82
N LEU A 160 -14.21 -0.67 14.22
CA LEU A 160 -14.48 -2.04 13.84
C LEU A 160 -15.54 -2.67 14.73
N LYS A 161 -16.65 -3.07 14.14
CA LYS A 161 -17.65 -3.95 14.74
C LYS A 161 -17.20 -5.42 14.69
N ILE A 162 -15.88 -5.68 14.80
CA ILE A 162 -15.37 -7.04 14.85
C ILE A 162 -15.77 -7.64 16.20
N LYS A 163 -16.48 -8.75 16.16
CA LYS A 163 -16.64 -9.60 17.33
C LYS A 163 -15.31 -10.34 17.54
N LEU A 164 -14.45 -9.75 18.36
CA LEU A 164 -13.22 -10.42 18.81
C LEU A 164 -13.61 -11.52 19.82
N ASP A 165 -12.90 -12.65 19.80
CA ASP A 165 -12.96 -13.58 20.93
C ASP A 165 -12.33 -12.92 22.17
N ASP A 166 -12.53 -13.52 23.35
CA ASP A 166 -12.12 -12.87 24.61
C ASP A 166 -10.59 -12.71 24.71
N ASP A 167 -9.81 -13.64 24.17
CA ASP A 167 -8.35 -13.57 24.19
C ASP A 167 -7.83 -12.47 23.24
N ASP A 168 -8.36 -12.39 22.01
CA ASP A 168 -8.00 -11.35 21.07
C ASP A 168 -8.45 -9.97 21.59
N ARG A 169 -9.63 -9.87 22.22
CA ARG A 169 -10.13 -8.62 22.80
C ARG A 169 -9.21 -8.11 23.90
N MET A 170 -8.84 -8.94 24.84
CA MET A 170 -7.92 -8.57 25.92
C MET A 170 -6.57 -8.08 25.39
N TYR A 171 -5.99 -8.81 24.44
CA TYR A 171 -4.73 -8.41 23.80
C TYR A 171 -4.85 -7.06 23.09
N PHE A 172 -5.95 -6.81 22.39
CA PHE A 172 -6.18 -5.54 21.70
C PHE A 172 -6.42 -4.39 22.67
N GLU A 173 -7.17 -4.58 23.75
CA GLU A 173 -7.44 -3.56 24.77
C GLU A 173 -6.15 -3.11 25.45
N GLU A 174 -5.29 -4.03 25.86
CA GLU A 174 -3.97 -3.72 26.44
C GLU A 174 -3.07 -2.94 25.47
N ASN A 175 -2.98 -3.39 24.22
CA ASN A 175 -2.17 -2.71 23.21
C ASN A 175 -2.79 -1.38 22.76
N GLU A 176 -4.10 -1.27 22.72
CA GLU A 176 -4.79 -0.02 22.37
C GLU A 176 -4.49 1.08 23.39
N GLU A 177 -4.54 0.77 24.68
CA GLU A 177 -4.22 1.75 25.72
C GLU A 177 -2.76 2.20 25.64
N TYR A 178 -1.82 1.27 25.47
CA TYR A 178 -0.41 1.60 25.28
C TYR A 178 -0.19 2.48 24.05
N ASN A 179 -0.78 2.11 22.93
CA ASN A 179 -0.67 2.86 21.67
C ASN A 179 -1.33 4.25 21.80
N ARG A 180 -2.47 4.35 22.48
CA ARG A 180 -3.18 5.61 22.72
C ARG A 180 -2.34 6.57 23.56
N GLN A 181 -1.66 6.08 24.59
CA GLN A 181 -0.76 6.90 25.41
C GLN A 181 0.45 7.39 24.59
N ALA A 182 0.90 6.62 23.61
CA ALA A 182 1.95 7.01 22.67
C ALA A 182 1.44 7.87 21.49
N GLY A 183 0.15 8.24 21.47
CA GLY A 183 -0.45 9.06 20.40
C GLY A 183 -0.82 8.28 19.15
N PHE A 184 -0.87 6.95 19.22
CA PHE A 184 -1.26 6.08 18.10
C PHE A 184 -2.61 5.40 18.33
N LYS A 185 -3.23 5.01 17.23
CA LYS A 185 -4.42 4.13 17.20
C LYS A 185 -4.11 2.90 16.40
N ASN A 186 -4.65 1.76 16.80
CA ASN A 186 -4.57 0.55 16.00
C ASN A 186 -5.28 0.75 14.66
N LEU A 187 -4.69 0.18 13.60
CA LEU A 187 -5.18 0.27 12.24
C LEU A 187 -5.31 -1.13 11.65
N ILE A 188 -6.43 -1.40 11.01
CA ILE A 188 -6.61 -2.55 10.13
C ILE A 188 -6.96 -2.05 8.75
N THR A 189 -6.27 -2.57 7.74
CA THR A 189 -6.55 -2.29 6.34
C THR A 189 -7.02 -3.57 5.68
N TYR A 190 -8.27 -3.58 5.23
CA TYR A 190 -8.87 -4.71 4.54
C TYR A 190 -8.58 -4.66 3.05
N SER A 191 -8.00 -5.72 2.54
CA SER A 191 -7.79 -5.94 1.12
C SER A 191 -8.40 -7.26 0.68
N ARG A 192 -8.40 -7.57 -0.60
CA ARG A 192 -9.01 -8.81 -1.09
C ARG A 192 -8.24 -10.06 -0.74
N ASN A 193 -6.95 -9.97 -0.54
CA ASN A 193 -6.09 -11.12 -0.29
C ASN A 193 -5.69 -11.28 1.18
N GLY A 194 -6.14 -10.37 2.02
CA GLY A 194 -5.83 -10.40 3.43
C GLY A 194 -6.11 -9.08 4.13
N ILE A 195 -5.54 -8.96 5.30
CA ILE A 195 -5.57 -7.74 6.10
C ILE A 195 -4.14 -7.28 6.41
N SER A 196 -3.96 -5.98 6.47
CA SER A 196 -2.72 -5.38 6.98
C SER A 196 -2.99 -4.77 8.34
N LEU A 197 -2.20 -5.13 9.33
CA LEU A 197 -2.28 -4.61 10.69
C LEU A 197 -1.22 -3.52 10.86
N GLY A 198 -1.55 -2.49 11.62
CA GLY A 198 -0.63 -1.38 11.83
C GLY A 198 -1.11 -0.36 12.85
N LEU A 199 -0.48 0.79 12.82
CA LEU A 199 -0.75 1.92 13.69
C LEU A 199 -1.01 3.18 12.85
N SER A 200 -1.92 4.02 13.32
CA SER A 200 -2.23 5.33 12.75
C SER A 200 -1.84 6.42 13.76
N GLY A 201 -1.11 7.42 13.31
CA GLY A 201 -0.70 8.59 14.11
C GLY A 201 -0.83 9.90 13.33
N ALA A 202 -0.34 11.00 13.92
CA ALA A 202 -0.35 12.34 13.30
C ALA A 202 -1.72 12.70 12.68
N ASN A 203 -2.79 12.59 13.46
CA ASN A 203 -4.15 12.88 13.01
C ASN A 203 -4.57 12.08 11.76
N ARG A 204 -4.24 10.80 11.72
CA ARG A 204 -4.50 9.89 10.59
C ARG A 204 -3.75 10.25 9.30
N ARG A 205 -2.62 10.92 9.42
CA ARG A 205 -1.77 11.24 8.28
C ARG A 205 -0.47 10.43 8.23
N TYR A 206 -0.19 9.67 9.28
CA TYR A 206 0.91 8.72 9.34
C TYR A 206 0.35 7.32 9.62
N PHE A 207 0.74 6.35 8.82
CA PHE A 207 0.36 4.95 8.95
C PHE A 207 1.62 4.09 8.96
N ASN A 208 1.76 3.26 10.00
CA ASN A 208 2.83 2.27 10.06
C ASN A 208 2.20 0.87 9.94
N PHE A 209 2.39 0.22 8.81
CA PHE A 209 1.87 -1.11 8.53
C PHE A 209 2.85 -2.16 9.05
N THR A 210 2.54 -2.77 10.17
CA THR A 210 3.47 -3.69 10.85
C THR A 210 3.50 -5.08 10.23
N THR A 211 2.37 -5.64 9.81
CA THR A 211 2.31 -7.00 9.28
C THR A 211 1.15 -7.20 8.30
N PHE A 212 1.28 -8.22 7.47
CA PHE A 212 0.24 -8.71 6.56
C PHE A 212 -0.22 -10.10 7.00
N VAL A 213 -1.54 -10.33 7.00
CA VAL A 213 -2.18 -11.61 7.28
C VAL A 213 -3.00 -12.00 6.05
N SER A 214 -2.70 -13.14 5.44
CA SER A 214 -3.42 -13.60 4.25
C SER A 214 -4.79 -14.18 4.60
N ASN A 215 -5.69 -14.26 3.59
CA ASN A 215 -7.05 -14.77 3.78
C ASN A 215 -7.09 -16.17 4.41
N GLU A 216 -6.12 -17.01 4.08
CA GLU A 216 -6.03 -18.40 4.57
C GLU A 216 -5.72 -18.47 6.09
N MET A 217 -5.31 -17.34 6.68
CA MET A 217 -4.97 -17.23 8.11
C MET A 217 -6.01 -16.45 8.90
N LEU A 218 -7.02 -15.90 8.24
CA LEU A 218 -8.06 -15.10 8.90
C LEU A 218 -8.99 -15.99 9.71
N LYS A 219 -9.41 -15.51 10.88
CA LYS A 219 -10.50 -16.08 11.66
C LYS A 219 -11.85 -15.72 11.00
N ASP A 220 -12.90 -16.50 11.26
CA ASP A 220 -14.23 -16.30 10.63
C ASP A 220 -14.76 -14.88 10.79
N ASN A 221 -14.65 -14.31 12.00
CA ASN A 221 -15.06 -12.95 12.28
C ASN A 221 -14.26 -11.90 11.47
N GLN A 222 -12.98 -12.14 11.21
CA GLN A 222 -12.15 -11.27 10.37
C GLN A 222 -12.52 -11.38 8.89
N VAL A 223 -12.86 -12.58 8.44
CA VAL A 223 -13.38 -12.82 7.07
C VAL A 223 -14.68 -12.08 6.84
N ASP A 224 -15.58 -12.09 7.80
CA ASP A 224 -16.89 -11.41 7.67
C ASP A 224 -16.71 -9.88 7.70
N ALA A 225 -15.87 -9.35 8.57
CA ALA A 225 -15.51 -7.94 8.58
C ALA A 225 -14.85 -7.50 7.25
N GLN A 226 -13.93 -8.29 6.72
CA GLN A 226 -13.31 -8.05 5.41
C GLN A 226 -14.35 -7.98 4.29
N LYS A 227 -15.28 -8.94 4.23
CA LYS A 227 -16.35 -8.96 3.22
C LYS A 227 -17.24 -7.71 3.31
N GLU A 228 -17.62 -7.31 4.51
CA GLU A 228 -18.43 -6.12 4.74
C GLU A 228 -17.71 -4.86 4.28
N CYS A 229 -16.46 -4.66 4.69
CA CYS A 229 -15.65 -3.52 4.30
C CYS A 229 -15.44 -3.43 2.79
N LEU A 230 -15.11 -4.54 2.13
CA LEU A 230 -14.94 -4.56 0.68
C LEU A 230 -16.26 -4.29 -0.07
N LYS A 231 -17.39 -4.71 0.47
CA LYS A 231 -18.72 -4.40 -0.08
C LYS A 231 -19.02 -2.89 0.01
N HIS A 232 -18.71 -2.26 1.15
CA HIS A 232 -18.86 -0.82 1.31
C HIS A 232 -17.96 -0.03 0.35
N GLN A 233 -16.73 -0.43 0.18
CA GLN A 233 -15.78 0.19 -0.74
C GLN A 233 -16.26 0.12 -2.20
N LEU A 234 -16.79 -1.04 -2.62
CA LEU A 234 -17.38 -1.19 -3.96
C LEU A 234 -18.56 -0.24 -4.17
N SER A 235 -19.43 -0.13 -3.16
CA SER A 235 -20.58 0.79 -3.20
C SER A 235 -20.14 2.26 -3.27
N TYR A 236 -19.09 2.65 -2.51
CA TYR A 236 -18.55 4.00 -2.53
C TYR A 236 -17.95 4.35 -3.89
N ARG A 237 -17.17 3.47 -4.49
CA ARG A 237 -16.57 3.67 -5.82
C ARG A 237 -17.63 3.79 -6.91
N HIS A 238 -18.70 3.03 -6.84
CA HIS A 238 -19.84 3.17 -7.76
C HIS A 238 -20.50 4.55 -7.68
N LYS A 239 -20.67 5.07 -6.45
CA LYS A 239 -21.28 6.39 -6.24
C LYS A 239 -20.39 7.55 -6.69
N ALA A 240 -19.08 7.35 -6.67
CA ALA A 240 -18.10 8.37 -7.05
C ALA A 240 -17.78 8.41 -8.55
N ASP A 241 -18.55 7.72 -9.40
CA ASP A 241 -18.31 7.61 -10.86
C ASP A 241 -16.89 7.14 -11.23
N LEU A 242 -16.24 6.47 -10.30
CA LEU A 242 -14.96 5.80 -10.56
C LEU A 242 -15.24 4.60 -11.46
N ALA A 243 -14.34 4.35 -12.40
CA ALA A 243 -14.45 3.25 -13.34
C ALA A 243 -14.98 1.99 -12.66
N PRO A 244 -16.02 1.33 -13.21
CA PRO A 244 -16.63 0.19 -12.57
C PRO A 244 -15.57 -0.82 -12.18
N PHE A 245 -15.67 -1.34 -10.97
CA PHE A 245 -14.79 -2.39 -10.49
C PHE A 245 -14.80 -3.50 -11.53
N ALA A 246 -13.63 -3.93 -11.97
CA ALA A 246 -13.56 -5.13 -12.77
C ALA A 246 -14.29 -6.26 -12.02
N PRO A 247 -15.07 -7.11 -12.72
CA PRO A 247 -15.70 -8.26 -12.12
C PRO A 247 -14.70 -9.02 -11.23
N GLN A 248 -15.19 -9.65 -10.18
CA GLN A 248 -14.32 -10.32 -9.20
C GLN A 248 -13.28 -11.26 -9.85
N GLU A 249 -13.66 -11.94 -10.93
CA GLU A 249 -12.75 -12.75 -11.73
C GLU A 249 -11.62 -11.96 -12.40
N SER A 250 -11.91 -10.76 -12.90
CA SER A 250 -10.92 -9.88 -13.51
C SER A 250 -9.97 -9.30 -12.45
N PHE A 251 -10.47 -9.09 -11.24
CA PHE A 251 -9.65 -8.64 -10.13
C PHE A 251 -8.64 -9.70 -9.69
N PHE A 252 -9.04 -10.97 -9.59
CA PHE A 252 -8.11 -12.06 -9.29
C PHE A 252 -6.99 -12.19 -10.33
N LYS A 253 -7.28 -11.95 -11.60
CA LYS A 253 -6.25 -11.87 -12.64
C LYS A 253 -5.26 -10.72 -12.44
N PHE A 254 -5.70 -9.60 -11.88
CA PHE A 254 -4.81 -8.48 -11.57
C PHE A 254 -3.96 -8.72 -10.32
N VAL A 255 -4.47 -9.47 -9.37
CA VAL A 255 -3.78 -9.79 -8.11
C VAL A 255 -2.80 -10.95 -8.29
N ASP A 256 -3.03 -11.83 -9.24
CA ASP A 256 -2.08 -12.89 -9.59
C ASP A 256 -0.77 -12.25 -10.10
N PRO A 257 0.37 -12.44 -9.37
CA PRO A 257 1.66 -11.89 -9.78
C PRO A 257 2.17 -12.44 -11.11
N SER A 258 1.62 -13.58 -11.59
CA SER A 258 1.87 -14.06 -12.94
C SER A 258 1.24 -13.17 -14.00
N THR A 259 0.34 -12.25 -13.61
CA THR A 259 -0.26 -11.29 -14.53
C THR A 259 0.70 -10.14 -14.85
N ARG A 260 0.62 -9.67 -16.07
CA ARG A 260 1.47 -8.57 -16.59
C ARG A 260 1.42 -7.28 -15.76
N GLY A 261 0.42 -7.15 -14.88
CA GLY A 261 0.27 -5.99 -14.00
C GLY A 261 1.36 -5.83 -12.95
N TYR A 262 2.04 -6.92 -12.56
CA TYR A 262 3.15 -6.89 -11.61
C TYR A 262 4.53 -6.86 -12.26
N GLY A 263 4.59 -6.94 -13.59
CA GLY A 263 5.87 -7.05 -14.31
C GLY A 263 6.60 -8.38 -14.07
N LEU A 264 5.90 -9.37 -13.54
CA LEU A 264 6.45 -10.71 -13.33
C LEU A 264 6.17 -11.55 -14.58
N ASN A 265 7.24 -12.01 -15.22
CA ASN A 265 7.12 -12.93 -16.33
C ASN A 265 6.78 -14.32 -15.82
N LYS A 266 5.75 -14.97 -16.41
CA LYS A 266 5.63 -16.42 -16.27
C LYS A 266 6.90 -17.04 -16.81
N LYS A 267 7.59 -17.86 -16.02
CA LYS A 267 8.49 -18.83 -16.61
C LYS A 267 7.63 -19.70 -17.52
N SER A 268 7.81 -19.55 -18.83
CA SER A 268 7.32 -20.55 -19.77
C SER A 268 7.84 -21.90 -19.31
N LYS A 269 6.95 -22.82 -19.06
CA LYS A 269 7.29 -24.22 -18.87
C LYS A 269 7.83 -24.76 -20.17
#